data_0a70aa04e20637626acfc113aebd01db
#
_entry.id   0a70aa04e20637626acfc113aebd01db
#
_cell.length_a   1.000
_cell.length_b   1.000
_cell.length_c   1.000
_cell.angle_alpha   90.00
_cell.angle_beta   90.00
_cell.angle_gamma   90.00
#
_symmetry.space_group_name_H-M   'P 1'
#
loop_
_entity.id
_entity.type
_entity.pdbx_description
1 polymer ?
#
loop_
_entity_poly.entity_id
_entity_poly.type
_entity_poly.pdbx_seq_one_letter_code
_entity_poly.pdbx_strand_id
1 'polypeptide(L)'
;MSVFIGKDTRLVVQGITGRDGSFHAKQMIAYGTNVVAGVTPGKGGQRFEGTVPIFNTVAEAVAEAGANTSIIYVPPAGAAGAIYEAVDAGIPLVVCITEGVPVQDMTRVMPYVRERGARLIGPNCPGAITPGEAKVGIIPGNICAPGRVGLVSRSGTLTYEVVNHLTKHGIGQSTCVGIGGDPIIGTNFIDCLRAFQDDPKTDAIVMLGEVGGTD
;
A
#
# COMPACT_ATOMS: atom_id res chain seq x y z
N MET A 1 -16.51 2.96 -7.09
CA MET A 1 -15.56 2.42 -6.10
C MET A 1 -14.18 2.54 -6.72
N SER A 2 -13.15 2.85 -5.98
CA SER A 2 -11.76 2.85 -6.45
C SER A 2 -11.14 1.48 -6.22
N VAL A 3 -10.09 1.16 -6.98
CA VAL A 3 -9.44 -0.16 -6.89
C VAL A 3 -8.58 -0.21 -5.62
N PHE A 4 -8.89 -1.11 -4.71
CA PHE A 4 -8.26 -1.43 -3.43
C PHE A 4 -8.30 -0.33 -2.36
N ILE A 5 -8.04 0.94 -2.70
CA ILE A 5 -7.98 2.07 -1.76
C ILE A 5 -8.83 3.25 -2.24
N GLY A 6 -9.37 4.03 -1.32
CA GLY A 6 -10.23 5.18 -1.63
C GLY A 6 -10.59 5.98 -0.39
N LYS A 7 -11.68 6.74 -0.47
CA LYS A 7 -12.15 7.62 0.63
C LYS A 7 -12.45 6.88 1.94
N ASP A 8 -12.80 5.60 1.85
CA ASP A 8 -13.13 4.76 3.02
C ASP A 8 -11.89 4.11 3.64
N THR A 9 -10.70 4.35 3.10
CA THR A 9 -9.43 3.85 3.64
C THR A 9 -9.18 4.47 5.02
N ARG A 10 -9.02 3.62 6.03
CA ARG A 10 -8.63 3.96 7.41
C ARG A 10 -7.28 3.31 7.69
N LEU A 11 -6.22 4.09 7.51
CA LEU A 11 -4.86 3.56 7.43
C LEU A 11 -4.19 3.46 8.79
N VAL A 12 -3.63 2.29 9.11
CA VAL A 12 -2.63 2.11 10.18
C VAL A 12 -1.23 1.99 9.57
N VAL A 13 -0.26 2.70 10.16
CA VAL A 13 1.14 2.71 9.71
C VAL A 13 1.99 1.92 10.70
N GLN A 14 2.45 0.73 10.30
CA GLN A 14 3.39 -0.06 11.09
C GLN A 14 4.82 0.48 10.89
N GLY A 15 5.51 0.74 12.00
CA GLY A 15 6.81 1.40 11.99
C GLY A 15 6.73 2.93 11.86
N ILE A 16 5.61 3.55 12.27
CA ILE A 16 5.35 4.99 12.11
C ILE A 16 6.43 5.89 12.74
N THR A 17 7.11 5.42 13.77
CA THR A 17 8.16 6.19 14.46
C THR A 17 9.55 6.00 13.85
N GLY A 18 9.71 5.10 12.87
CA GLY A 18 10.92 4.94 12.09
C GLY A 18 11.11 6.09 11.09
N ARG A 19 12.34 6.24 10.57
CA ARG A 19 12.66 7.32 9.62
C ARG A 19 11.70 7.34 8.42
N ASP A 20 11.58 6.22 7.73
CA ASP A 20 10.80 6.13 6.49
C ASP A 20 9.29 6.11 6.80
N GLY A 21 8.87 5.37 7.85
CA GLY A 21 7.48 5.35 8.31
C GLY A 21 6.98 6.74 8.70
N SER A 22 7.77 7.50 9.44
CA SER A 22 7.41 8.85 9.85
C SER A 22 7.36 9.84 8.67
N PHE A 23 8.35 9.77 7.76
CA PHE A 23 8.36 10.63 6.59
C PHE A 23 7.15 10.38 5.68
N HIS A 24 6.88 9.13 5.33
CA HIS A 24 5.78 8.80 4.44
C HIS A 24 4.40 8.94 5.10
N ALA A 25 4.29 8.72 6.43
CA ALA A 25 3.05 9.01 7.15
C ALA A 25 2.67 10.49 7.03
N LYS A 26 3.62 11.41 7.20
CA LYS A 26 3.40 12.85 6.98
C LYS A 26 2.93 13.15 5.56
N GLN A 27 3.56 12.53 4.55
CA GLN A 27 3.18 12.71 3.15
C GLN A 27 1.77 12.16 2.85
N MET A 28 1.38 11.04 3.45
CA MET A 28 0.04 10.48 3.30
C MET A 28 -1.02 11.36 3.97
N ILE A 29 -0.76 11.85 5.19
CA ILE A 29 -1.62 12.80 5.89
C ILE A 29 -1.77 14.11 5.09
N ALA A 30 -0.66 14.68 4.62
CA ALA A 30 -0.68 15.90 3.81
C ALA A 30 -1.44 15.73 2.48
N TYR A 31 -1.45 14.51 1.94
CA TYR A 31 -2.23 14.16 0.74
C TYR A 31 -3.74 14.06 1.02
N GLY A 32 -4.14 13.94 2.27
CA GLY A 32 -5.53 13.77 2.69
C GLY A 32 -5.94 12.33 2.98
N THR A 33 -4.98 11.39 3.01
CA THR A 33 -5.26 10.01 3.43
C THR A 33 -5.63 9.98 4.93
N ASN A 34 -6.70 9.27 5.26
CA ASN A 34 -7.14 9.12 6.63
C ASN A 34 -6.25 8.13 7.40
N VAL A 35 -5.12 8.62 7.91
CA VAL A 35 -4.21 7.88 8.79
C VAL A 35 -4.80 7.91 10.21
N VAL A 36 -5.40 6.80 10.62
CA VAL A 36 -6.13 6.71 11.90
C VAL A 36 -5.26 6.23 13.05
N ALA A 37 -4.15 5.55 12.76
CA ALA A 37 -3.28 4.97 13.78
C ALA A 37 -1.84 4.78 13.28
N GLY A 38 -0.91 4.75 14.20
CA GLY A 38 0.42 4.20 14.02
C GLY A 38 0.64 3.00 14.94
N VAL A 39 1.54 2.09 14.54
CA VAL A 39 1.96 0.98 15.39
C VAL A 39 3.48 0.99 15.51
N THR A 40 3.94 1.00 16.76
CA THR A 40 5.34 0.77 17.13
C THR A 40 5.36 0.13 18.51
N PRO A 41 5.80 -1.13 18.65
CA PRO A 41 5.86 -1.82 19.94
C PRO A 41 6.65 -1.01 20.99
N GLY A 42 6.10 -0.89 22.20
CA GLY A 42 6.68 -0.12 23.30
C GLY A 42 6.45 1.40 23.23
N LYS A 43 5.71 1.90 22.22
CA LYS A 43 5.37 3.34 22.11
C LYS A 43 3.86 3.61 22.16
N GLY A 44 3.07 2.62 22.53
CA GLY A 44 1.63 2.79 22.76
C GLY A 44 1.33 3.93 23.72
N GLY A 45 0.24 4.66 23.47
CA GLY A 45 -0.17 5.84 24.25
C GLY A 45 0.47 7.16 23.82
N GLN A 46 1.52 7.13 22.98
CA GLN A 46 2.08 8.34 22.37
C GLN A 46 1.22 8.80 21.18
N ARG A 47 1.52 9.99 20.65
CA ARG A 47 0.89 10.53 19.45
C ARG A 47 1.93 10.93 18.43
N PHE A 48 1.72 10.52 17.17
CA PHE A 48 2.49 10.98 16.03
C PHE A 48 1.94 12.34 15.57
N GLU A 49 2.83 13.33 15.41
CA GLU A 49 2.48 14.74 15.07
C GLU A 49 1.35 15.32 15.94
N GLY A 50 1.27 14.91 17.19
CA GLY A 50 0.27 15.38 18.15
C GLY A 50 -1.16 14.89 17.93
N THR A 51 -1.46 14.25 16.79
CA THR A 51 -2.83 13.90 16.38
C THR A 51 -3.08 12.40 16.27
N VAL A 52 -2.21 11.66 15.55
CA VAL A 52 -2.41 10.23 15.27
C VAL A 52 -1.98 9.38 16.47
N PRO A 53 -2.88 8.59 17.09
CA PRO A 53 -2.52 7.71 18.20
C PRO A 53 -1.56 6.62 17.76
N ILE A 54 -0.61 6.27 18.63
CA ILE A 54 0.30 5.15 18.45
C ILE A 54 -0.12 4.03 19.39
N PHE A 55 -0.21 2.82 18.83
CA PHE A 55 -0.52 1.59 19.55
C PHE A 55 0.68 0.65 19.58
N ASN A 56 0.64 -0.35 20.47
CA ASN A 56 1.67 -1.39 20.50
C ASN A 56 1.41 -2.47 19.45
N THR A 57 0.14 -2.70 19.10
CA THR A 57 -0.28 -3.74 18.16
C THR A 57 -1.28 -3.23 17.13
N VAL A 58 -1.36 -3.96 15.98
CA VAL A 58 -2.38 -3.68 14.95
C VAL A 58 -3.78 -4.01 15.47
N ALA A 59 -3.91 -5.03 16.32
CA ALA A 59 -5.20 -5.38 16.92
C ALA A 59 -5.79 -4.24 17.76
N GLU A 60 -4.96 -3.54 18.56
CA GLU A 60 -5.37 -2.32 19.27
C GLU A 60 -5.80 -1.23 18.30
N ALA A 61 -5.05 -1.00 17.21
CA ALA A 61 -5.38 0.00 16.21
C ALA A 61 -6.70 -0.31 15.47
N VAL A 62 -7.00 -1.59 15.23
CA VAL A 62 -8.29 -2.01 14.66
C VAL A 62 -9.43 -1.76 15.66
N ALA A 63 -9.26 -2.20 16.91
CA ALA A 63 -10.30 -2.12 17.94
C ALA A 63 -10.64 -0.67 18.31
N GLU A 64 -9.63 0.20 18.50
CA GLU A 64 -9.79 1.54 19.03
C GLU A 64 -9.90 2.63 17.95
N ALA A 65 -9.19 2.45 16.81
CA ALA A 65 -9.19 3.43 15.73
C ALA A 65 -9.92 2.97 14.48
N GLY A 66 -10.43 1.72 14.44
CA GLY A 66 -11.19 1.19 13.30
C GLY A 66 -10.37 1.11 12.01
N ALA A 67 -9.08 0.78 12.10
CA ALA A 67 -8.22 0.62 10.93
C ALA A 67 -8.71 -0.52 10.04
N ASN A 68 -8.69 -0.32 8.72
CA ASN A 68 -9.07 -1.32 7.72
C ASN A 68 -8.00 -1.54 6.65
N THR A 69 -6.92 -0.81 6.69
CA THR A 69 -5.79 -0.91 5.76
C THR A 69 -4.50 -0.74 6.55
N SER A 70 -3.52 -1.61 6.31
CA SER A 70 -2.20 -1.50 6.94
C SER A 70 -1.12 -1.21 5.91
N ILE A 71 -0.19 -0.31 6.25
CA ILE A 71 1.05 -0.12 5.50
C ILE A 71 2.26 -0.41 6.38
N ILE A 72 3.26 -1.11 5.83
CA ILE A 72 4.41 -1.62 6.55
C ILE A 72 5.69 -0.93 6.08
N TYR A 73 6.38 -0.27 7.04
CA TYR A 73 7.72 0.28 6.93
C TYR A 73 8.69 -0.38 7.93
N VAL A 74 8.33 -1.55 8.42
CA VAL A 74 9.18 -2.33 9.34
C VAL A 74 10.38 -2.88 8.57
N PRO A 75 11.60 -2.92 9.15
CA PRO A 75 12.77 -3.48 8.50
C PRO A 75 12.56 -4.93 8.01
N PRO A 76 13.33 -5.41 7.01
CA PRO A 76 13.10 -6.70 6.34
C PRO A 76 12.94 -7.89 7.29
N ALA A 77 13.76 -7.97 8.34
CA ALA A 77 13.70 -9.05 9.32
C ALA A 77 12.38 -9.12 10.11
N GLY A 78 11.65 -8.02 10.21
CA GLY A 78 10.37 -7.93 10.91
C GLY A 78 9.15 -7.87 9.98
N ALA A 79 9.36 -7.69 8.67
CA ALA A 79 8.27 -7.43 7.73
C ALA A 79 7.26 -8.58 7.63
N ALA A 80 7.73 -9.83 7.59
CA ALA A 80 6.85 -11.00 7.60
C ALA A 80 5.98 -11.05 8.86
N GLY A 81 6.57 -10.79 10.04
CA GLY A 81 5.84 -10.69 11.30
C GLY A 81 4.78 -9.60 11.29
N ALA A 82 5.10 -8.43 10.71
CA ALA A 82 4.17 -7.32 10.57
C ALA A 82 3.00 -7.64 9.61
N ILE A 83 3.24 -8.44 8.56
CA ILE A 83 2.16 -8.94 7.68
C ILE A 83 1.24 -9.89 8.44
N TYR A 84 1.80 -10.87 9.15
CA TYR A 84 1.01 -11.80 9.98
C TYR A 84 0.15 -11.04 11.00
N GLU A 85 0.75 -10.10 11.73
CA GLU A 85 0.04 -9.30 12.72
C GLU A 85 -1.15 -8.53 12.14
N ALA A 86 -0.97 -7.90 10.96
CA ALA A 86 -2.04 -7.17 10.30
C ALA A 86 -3.18 -8.11 9.86
N VAL A 87 -2.84 -9.27 9.30
CA VAL A 87 -3.82 -10.27 8.85
C VAL A 87 -4.56 -10.88 10.03
N ASP A 88 -3.87 -11.18 11.14
CA ASP A 88 -4.48 -11.70 12.37
C ASP A 88 -5.41 -10.68 13.03
N ALA A 89 -5.09 -9.41 12.94
CA ALA A 89 -5.97 -8.34 13.40
C ALA A 89 -7.20 -8.12 12.52
N GLY A 90 -7.37 -8.89 11.43
CA GLY A 90 -8.51 -8.80 10.52
C GLY A 90 -8.40 -7.68 9.48
N ILE A 91 -7.22 -7.16 9.22
CA ILE A 91 -6.99 -6.15 8.16
C ILE A 91 -7.17 -6.79 6.78
N PRO A 92 -8.14 -6.35 5.96
CA PRO A 92 -8.39 -6.92 4.64
C PRO A 92 -7.35 -6.52 3.58
N LEU A 93 -6.65 -5.39 3.74
CA LEU A 93 -5.64 -4.91 2.81
C LEU A 93 -4.34 -4.54 3.54
N VAL A 94 -3.26 -5.20 3.17
CA VAL A 94 -1.91 -4.95 3.69
C VAL A 94 -1.02 -4.49 2.54
N VAL A 95 -0.28 -3.40 2.72
CA VAL A 95 0.70 -2.88 1.77
C VAL A 95 2.09 -2.95 2.41
N CYS A 96 2.98 -3.75 1.86
CA CYS A 96 4.34 -3.90 2.37
C CYS A 96 5.33 -3.17 1.45
N ILE A 97 5.85 -2.04 1.93
CA ILE A 97 6.82 -1.23 1.17
C ILE A 97 8.21 -1.84 1.24
N THR A 98 8.51 -2.53 2.32
CA THR A 98 9.83 -3.04 2.67
C THR A 98 10.45 -3.86 1.54
N GLU A 99 11.66 -3.47 1.14
CA GLU A 99 12.54 -4.21 0.25
C GLU A 99 13.42 -5.19 1.04
N GLY A 100 13.84 -6.29 0.40
CA GLY A 100 14.76 -7.26 1.00
C GLY A 100 14.10 -8.24 1.98
N VAL A 101 12.79 -8.41 1.92
CA VAL A 101 12.11 -9.47 2.67
C VAL A 101 12.56 -10.83 2.12
N PRO A 102 13.03 -11.76 2.97
CA PRO A 102 13.51 -13.06 2.50
C PRO A 102 12.43 -13.83 1.72
N VAL A 103 12.79 -14.35 0.54
CA VAL A 103 11.88 -15.16 -0.31
C VAL A 103 11.29 -16.32 0.50
N GLN A 104 12.10 -16.97 1.34
CA GLN A 104 11.65 -18.06 2.19
C GLN A 104 10.56 -17.66 3.18
N ASP A 105 10.59 -16.44 3.70
CA ASP A 105 9.53 -15.93 4.56
C ASP A 105 8.25 -15.71 3.75
N MET A 106 8.37 -15.17 2.54
CA MET A 106 7.22 -14.93 1.67
C MET A 106 6.56 -16.23 1.20
N THR A 107 7.29 -17.35 1.05
CA THR A 107 6.68 -18.67 0.76
C THR A 107 5.73 -19.13 1.86
N ARG A 108 5.96 -18.69 3.10
CA ARG A 108 5.08 -19.01 4.26
C ARG A 108 3.97 -17.98 4.44
N VAL A 109 4.28 -16.70 4.20
CA VAL A 109 3.33 -15.58 4.33
C VAL A 109 2.19 -15.71 3.33
N MET A 110 2.48 -16.04 2.07
CA MET A 110 1.46 -16.00 1.01
C MET A 110 0.30 -16.98 1.19
N PRO A 111 0.53 -18.27 1.53
CA PRO A 111 -0.57 -19.17 1.85
C PRO A 111 -1.44 -18.65 3.00
N TYR A 112 -0.81 -18.12 4.04
CA TYR A 112 -1.49 -17.58 5.22
C TYR A 112 -2.39 -16.38 4.90
N VAL A 113 -1.88 -15.43 4.13
CA VAL A 113 -2.65 -14.25 3.69
C VAL A 113 -3.87 -14.69 2.87
N ARG A 114 -3.69 -15.65 1.95
CA ARG A 114 -4.78 -16.17 1.10
C ARG A 114 -5.83 -16.93 1.92
N GLU A 115 -5.42 -17.76 2.85
CA GLU A 115 -6.32 -18.53 3.72
C GLU A 115 -7.23 -17.61 4.54
N ARG A 116 -6.72 -16.47 4.98
CA ARG A 116 -7.48 -15.47 5.74
C ARG A 116 -8.28 -14.51 4.84
N GLY A 117 -8.25 -14.65 3.53
CA GLY A 117 -8.97 -13.79 2.60
C GLY A 117 -8.46 -12.35 2.55
N ALA A 118 -7.27 -12.08 3.10
CA ALA A 118 -6.64 -10.77 3.02
C ALA A 118 -5.92 -10.57 1.69
N ARG A 119 -5.71 -9.32 1.31
CA ARG A 119 -4.91 -8.93 0.15
C ARG A 119 -3.59 -8.31 0.61
N LEU A 120 -2.50 -8.75 0.02
CA LEU A 120 -1.18 -8.15 0.20
C LEU A 120 -0.74 -7.48 -1.11
N ILE A 121 -0.31 -6.22 -1.06
CA ILE A 121 0.41 -5.52 -2.12
C ILE A 121 1.88 -5.43 -1.71
N GLY A 122 2.78 -5.84 -2.58
CA GLY A 122 4.19 -6.00 -2.27
C GLY A 122 4.57 -7.41 -1.82
N PRO A 123 5.74 -7.60 -1.18
CA PRO A 123 6.69 -6.59 -0.71
C PRO A 123 7.44 -5.87 -1.84
N ASN A 124 8.38 -4.97 -1.45
CA ASN A 124 9.21 -4.20 -2.38
C ASN A 124 8.37 -3.47 -3.43
N CYS A 125 7.43 -2.65 -2.96
CA CYS A 125 6.48 -1.95 -3.83
C CYS A 125 6.35 -0.47 -3.45
N PRO A 126 5.94 0.40 -4.37
CA PRO A 126 5.67 1.80 -4.07
C PRO A 126 4.28 2.02 -3.45
N GLY A 127 3.47 0.96 -3.31
CA GLY A 127 2.10 1.03 -2.80
C GLY A 127 1.09 1.43 -3.87
N ALA A 128 0.02 2.08 -3.45
CA ALA A 128 -1.08 2.49 -4.34
C ALA A 128 -1.51 3.94 -4.09
N ILE A 129 -2.08 4.55 -5.12
CA ILE A 129 -2.70 5.88 -5.06
C ILE A 129 -3.95 5.93 -5.93
N THR A 130 -5.05 6.40 -5.36
CA THR A 130 -6.25 6.81 -6.08
C THR A 130 -6.30 8.33 -6.05
N PRO A 131 -5.97 9.01 -7.16
CA PRO A 131 -5.80 10.46 -7.18
C PRO A 131 -7.06 11.19 -6.70
N GLY A 132 -6.87 12.12 -5.73
CA GLY A 132 -7.94 12.87 -5.09
C GLY A 132 -8.74 12.11 -4.02
N GLU A 133 -8.41 10.85 -3.73
CA GLU A 133 -9.11 10.04 -2.72
C GLU A 133 -8.18 9.54 -1.60
N ALA A 134 -7.15 8.76 -1.94
CA ALA A 134 -6.22 8.19 -0.97
C ALA A 134 -4.85 7.86 -1.58
N LYS A 135 -3.82 7.98 -0.78
CA LYS A 135 -2.46 7.51 -1.05
C LYS A 135 -2.04 6.56 0.07
N VAL A 136 -1.67 5.34 -0.28
CA VAL A 136 -1.14 4.32 0.64
C VAL A 136 0.19 3.83 0.07
N GLY A 137 1.26 4.53 0.40
CA GLY A 137 2.57 4.23 -0.16
C GLY A 137 3.45 5.45 -0.37
N ILE A 138 4.44 5.26 -1.24
CA ILE A 138 5.51 6.24 -1.50
C ILE A 138 5.37 6.96 -2.86
N ILE A 139 4.37 6.59 -3.69
CA ILE A 139 4.11 7.27 -4.98
C ILE A 139 3.89 8.76 -4.72
N PRO A 140 4.64 9.67 -5.37
CA PRO A 140 4.48 11.12 -5.17
C PRO A 140 3.11 11.60 -5.65
N GLY A 141 2.32 12.21 -4.74
CA GLY A 141 0.96 12.67 -5.08
C GLY A 141 0.91 13.79 -6.12
N ASN A 142 1.97 14.58 -6.20
CA ASN A 142 2.06 15.73 -7.13
C ASN A 142 2.27 15.35 -8.60
N ILE A 143 2.60 14.09 -8.91
CA ILE A 143 2.72 13.59 -10.28
C ILE A 143 1.41 12.95 -10.78
N CYS A 144 0.44 12.78 -9.92
CA CYS A 144 -0.83 12.11 -10.20
C CYS A 144 -1.97 13.14 -10.36
N ALA A 145 -2.92 12.85 -11.23
CA ALA A 145 -4.16 13.62 -11.38
C ALA A 145 -5.36 12.67 -11.49
N PRO A 146 -6.55 13.05 -10.98
CA PRO A 146 -7.75 12.26 -11.16
C PRO A 146 -8.09 12.06 -12.65
N GLY A 147 -8.46 10.85 -13.02
CA GLY A 147 -8.82 10.49 -14.39
C GLY A 147 -9.31 9.07 -14.52
N ARG A 148 -9.13 8.48 -15.69
CA ARG A 148 -9.76 7.21 -16.05
C ARG A 148 -8.78 6.12 -16.53
N VAL A 149 -7.48 6.31 -16.32
CA VAL A 149 -6.47 5.30 -16.66
C VAL A 149 -6.03 4.56 -15.41
N GLY A 150 -6.28 3.27 -15.34
CA GLY A 150 -5.70 2.37 -14.36
C GLY A 150 -4.23 2.09 -14.67
N LEU A 151 -3.37 2.02 -13.67
CA LEU A 151 -1.97 1.67 -13.88
C LEU A 151 -1.55 0.59 -12.88
N VAL A 152 -0.95 -0.49 -13.39
CA VAL A 152 -0.34 -1.53 -12.60
C VAL A 152 1.12 -1.73 -13.01
N SER A 153 2.02 -1.80 -12.03
CA SER A 153 3.46 -1.81 -12.30
C SER A 153 4.22 -2.69 -11.30
N ARG A 154 5.23 -3.40 -11.80
CA ARG A 154 6.24 -4.05 -10.96
C ARG A 154 7.41 -3.11 -10.63
N SER A 155 7.63 -2.08 -11.46
CA SER A 155 8.74 -1.15 -11.31
C SER A 155 8.34 0.11 -10.56
N GLY A 156 9.06 0.45 -9.49
CA GLY A 156 8.85 1.71 -8.76
C GLY A 156 9.17 2.93 -9.62
N THR A 157 10.36 2.95 -10.23
CA THR A 157 10.87 4.10 -11.00
C THR A 157 10.05 4.37 -12.26
N LEU A 158 9.76 3.34 -13.06
CA LEU A 158 8.94 3.50 -14.28
C LEU A 158 7.52 3.94 -13.94
N THR A 159 6.97 3.52 -12.80
CA THR A 159 5.67 3.99 -12.33
C THR A 159 5.64 5.51 -12.26
N TYR A 160 6.64 6.12 -11.62
CA TYR A 160 6.67 7.58 -11.44
C TYR A 160 6.82 8.31 -12.77
N GLU A 161 7.67 7.82 -13.65
CA GLU A 161 7.89 8.42 -14.96
C GLU A 161 6.63 8.38 -15.82
N VAL A 162 6.02 7.20 -15.96
CA VAL A 162 4.82 7.03 -16.79
C VAL A 162 3.64 7.81 -16.24
N VAL A 163 3.39 7.76 -14.93
CA VAL A 163 2.31 8.54 -14.29
C VAL A 163 2.51 10.05 -14.52
N ASN A 164 3.74 10.55 -14.34
CA ASN A 164 4.05 11.96 -14.58
C ASN A 164 3.84 12.36 -16.06
N HIS A 165 4.24 11.50 -17.00
CA HIS A 165 4.00 11.74 -18.42
C HIS A 165 2.51 11.75 -18.75
N LEU A 166 1.74 10.79 -18.30
CA LEU A 166 0.29 10.76 -18.47
C LEU A 166 -0.35 12.06 -17.95
N THR A 167 -0.03 12.44 -16.72
CA THR A 167 -0.57 13.65 -16.09
C THR A 167 -0.21 14.92 -16.85
N LYS A 168 1.04 15.06 -17.33
CA LYS A 168 1.47 16.21 -18.14
C LYS A 168 0.73 16.32 -19.48
N HIS A 169 0.24 15.22 -20.01
CA HIS A 169 -0.57 15.19 -21.23
C HIS A 169 -2.09 15.28 -20.95
N GLY A 170 -2.49 15.61 -19.73
CA GLY A 170 -3.90 15.73 -19.35
C GLY A 170 -4.62 14.38 -19.17
N ILE A 171 -3.86 13.29 -19.12
CA ILE A 171 -4.39 11.93 -18.91
C ILE A 171 -4.24 11.60 -17.43
N GLY A 172 -5.36 11.67 -16.71
CA GLY A 172 -5.39 11.33 -15.28
C GLY A 172 -5.58 9.84 -15.01
N GLN A 173 -5.36 9.45 -13.76
CA GLN A 173 -5.42 8.06 -13.34
C GLN A 173 -6.65 7.78 -12.46
N SER A 174 -7.27 6.62 -12.65
CA SER A 174 -8.31 6.11 -11.73
C SER A 174 -7.67 5.57 -10.46
N THR A 175 -6.68 4.68 -10.60
CA THR A 175 -5.83 4.18 -9.52
C THR A 175 -4.49 3.73 -10.11
N CYS A 176 -3.40 4.00 -9.40
CA CYS A 176 -2.09 3.41 -9.70
C CYS A 176 -1.74 2.40 -8.61
N VAL A 177 -1.33 1.21 -9.02
CA VAL A 177 -0.93 0.12 -8.12
C VAL A 177 0.47 -0.35 -8.47
N GLY A 178 1.42 -0.14 -7.57
CA GLY A 178 2.73 -0.77 -7.65
C GLY A 178 2.69 -2.10 -6.91
N ILE A 179 2.81 -3.21 -7.63
CA ILE A 179 2.66 -4.56 -7.06
C ILE A 179 3.95 -5.14 -6.50
N GLY A 180 5.10 -4.54 -6.83
CA GLY A 180 6.42 -4.95 -6.35
C GLY A 180 7.23 -5.74 -7.35
N GLY A 181 8.57 -5.66 -7.18
CA GLY A 181 9.56 -6.31 -8.05
C GLY A 181 10.04 -7.68 -7.57
N ASP A 182 9.70 -8.09 -6.35
CA ASP A 182 10.19 -9.33 -5.74
C ASP A 182 9.66 -10.59 -6.44
N PRO A 183 10.38 -11.74 -6.35
CA PRO A 183 9.94 -13.00 -6.96
C PRO A 183 8.60 -13.51 -6.42
N ILE A 184 8.30 -13.24 -5.14
CA ILE A 184 7.03 -13.61 -4.52
C ILE A 184 6.36 -12.33 -4.01
N ILE A 185 5.29 -11.94 -4.69
CA ILE A 185 4.45 -10.80 -4.36
C ILE A 185 3.03 -11.23 -4.04
N GLY A 186 2.32 -10.41 -3.26
CA GLY A 186 0.96 -10.72 -2.81
C GLY A 186 -0.09 -10.59 -3.89
N THR A 187 -0.08 -9.48 -4.60
CA THR A 187 -1.02 -9.13 -5.68
C THR A 187 -0.26 -9.15 -7.01
N ASN A 188 -0.81 -9.80 -8.02
CA ASN A 188 -0.23 -9.90 -9.36
C ASN A 188 -0.99 -9.05 -10.39
N PHE A 189 -0.53 -9.07 -11.66
CA PHE A 189 -1.18 -8.35 -12.74
C PHE A 189 -2.63 -8.78 -12.95
N ILE A 190 -2.92 -10.09 -12.90
CA ILE A 190 -4.27 -10.61 -13.13
C ILE A 190 -5.24 -10.12 -12.06
N ASP A 191 -4.81 -10.06 -10.80
CA ASP A 191 -5.61 -9.53 -9.70
C ASP A 191 -5.97 -8.06 -9.92
N CYS A 192 -5.00 -7.26 -10.37
CA CYS A 192 -5.22 -5.85 -10.68
C CYS A 192 -6.11 -5.66 -11.90
N LEU A 193 -5.87 -6.43 -12.98
CA LEU A 193 -6.68 -6.36 -14.20
C LEU A 193 -8.14 -6.69 -13.93
N ARG A 194 -8.43 -7.71 -13.13
CA ARG A 194 -9.80 -8.05 -12.70
C ARG A 194 -10.45 -6.89 -11.93
N ALA A 195 -9.69 -6.30 -10.98
CA ALA A 195 -10.20 -5.18 -10.20
C ALA A 195 -10.45 -3.93 -11.06
N PHE A 196 -9.59 -3.64 -12.04
CA PHE A 196 -9.80 -2.55 -12.99
C PHE A 196 -10.95 -2.83 -13.98
N GLN A 197 -11.14 -4.09 -14.39
CA GLN A 197 -12.27 -4.48 -15.26
C GLN A 197 -13.63 -4.21 -14.61
N ASP A 198 -13.69 -4.38 -13.29
CA ASP A 198 -14.93 -4.17 -12.51
C ASP A 198 -15.08 -2.70 -12.06
N ASP A 199 -14.07 -1.85 -12.26
CA ASP A 199 -14.13 -0.44 -11.86
C ASP A 199 -14.73 0.46 -12.94
N PRO A 200 -15.92 1.04 -12.72
CA PRO A 200 -16.56 1.93 -13.71
C PRO A 200 -15.84 3.24 -13.96
N LYS A 201 -14.80 3.55 -13.16
CA LYS A 201 -13.96 4.73 -13.33
C LYS A 201 -12.74 4.46 -14.22
N THR A 202 -12.50 3.22 -14.64
CA THR A 202 -11.34 2.83 -15.45
C THR A 202 -11.75 2.50 -16.87
N ASP A 203 -11.25 3.28 -17.86
CA ASP A 203 -11.51 3.08 -19.29
C ASP A 203 -10.34 2.40 -20.00
N ALA A 204 -9.12 2.57 -19.50
CA ALA A 204 -7.91 2.02 -20.09
C ALA A 204 -6.92 1.61 -18.99
N ILE A 205 -6.05 0.65 -19.29
CA ILE A 205 -5.08 0.14 -18.31
C ILE A 205 -3.68 0.20 -18.91
N VAL A 206 -2.73 0.76 -18.15
CA VAL A 206 -1.30 0.73 -18.44
C VAL A 206 -0.65 -0.35 -17.56
N MET A 207 0.11 -1.23 -18.19
CA MET A 207 0.86 -2.29 -17.52
C MET A 207 2.36 -2.05 -17.69
N LEU A 208 3.10 -2.08 -16.58
CA LEU A 208 4.57 -1.92 -16.60
C LEU A 208 5.21 -3.16 -15.96
N GLY A 209 5.89 -3.94 -16.80
CA GLY A 209 6.65 -5.09 -16.36
C GLY A 209 7.97 -4.71 -15.68
N GLU A 210 8.71 -5.73 -15.28
CA GLU A 210 10.07 -5.64 -14.75
C GLU A 210 10.99 -6.53 -15.58
N VAL A 211 12.26 -6.15 -15.75
CA VAL A 211 13.24 -6.97 -16.47
C VAL A 211 13.43 -8.29 -15.72
N GLY A 212 13.25 -9.41 -16.44
CA GLY A 212 13.30 -10.75 -15.85
C GLY A 212 12.01 -11.23 -15.18
N GLY A 213 10.98 -10.39 -15.10
CA GLY A 213 9.64 -10.80 -14.67
C GLY A 213 8.88 -11.45 -15.84
N THR A 214 8.25 -12.59 -15.58
CA THR A 214 7.48 -13.36 -16.60
C THR A 214 6.02 -13.60 -16.21
N ASP A 215 5.59 -13.05 -15.07
CA ASP A 215 4.26 -13.26 -14.47
C ASP A 215 3.21 -12.28 -15.02
#